data_0c58d9b72e83b20326fd3d07e55d27f6
#
_entry.id   0c58d9b72e83b20326fd3d07e55d27f6
#
_cell.length_a   1.000
_cell.length_b   1.000
_cell.length_c   1.000
_cell.angle_alpha   90.00
_cell.angle_beta   90.00
_cell.angle_gamma   90.00
#
_symmetry.space_group_name_H-M   'P 1'
#
loop_
_entity.id
_entity.type
_entity.pdbx_description
1 polymer ?
#
loop_
_entity_poly.entity_id
_entity_poly.type
_entity_poly.pdbx_seq_one_letter_code
_entity_poly.pdbx_strand_id
1 'polypeptide(L)'
;MNNPAHMRSAVGIVIALFLLDAAGPALAQKADTARQIVAEAQRRNSSQSQRYEGLLQSFDQAGKTTEKQWVFERLGSFGQSKTIIRFTEPAEVRGVALLIVNHDDRPSDQWMWTPALERDRRVALQDRSTRFFGTDFSFEDLEERDVNKRNYTLLGEESLAGAECWKIQAVAKPGNSSQYTRSIEWIRKDNYALAQIDSFVKDELIRRIKYSDIKNVQGIWTAMETAVTDMRRGSITRLVLEKVTYNVPLKESDFTLEAMRRR
;
A
#
# COMPACT_ATOMS: atom_id res chain seq x y z
N MET A 1 38.02 -63.88 58.11
CA MET A 1 36.87 -64.36 57.33
C MET A 1 36.01 -63.14 57.01
N ASN A 2 36.37 -62.47 55.98
CA ASN A 2 35.73 -61.19 55.60
C ASN A 2 35.15 -61.26 54.21
N ASN A 3 33.89 -60.98 54.07
CA ASN A 3 33.22 -60.91 52.80
C ASN A 3 33.03 -59.45 52.43
N PRO A 4 33.46 -58.90 51.29
CA PRO A 4 33.13 -57.51 50.90
C PRO A 4 31.91 -57.48 50.02
N ALA A 5 30.98 -56.52 50.37
CA ALA A 5 29.83 -56.23 49.64
C ALA A 5 30.12 -55.52 48.30
N HIS A 6 29.49 -55.99 47.24
CA HIS A 6 29.48 -55.35 45.93
C HIS A 6 28.46 -54.19 45.88
N MET A 7 28.97 -52.99 45.74
CA MET A 7 28.19 -51.76 45.48
C MET A 7 27.94 -51.60 43.99
N ARG A 8 26.71 -51.79 43.53
CA ARG A 8 26.29 -51.57 42.16
C ARG A 8 25.90 -50.10 41.99
N SER A 9 26.73 -49.37 41.26
CA SER A 9 26.36 -47.99 40.79
C SER A 9 25.33 -48.07 39.68
N ALA A 10 24.16 -47.52 39.92
CA ALA A 10 23.15 -47.28 38.90
C ALA A 10 23.46 -45.95 38.19
N VAL A 11 23.85 -46.03 36.91
CA VAL A 11 24.00 -44.88 36.03
C VAL A 11 22.59 -44.51 35.51
N GLY A 12 22.04 -43.44 36.02
CA GLY A 12 20.79 -42.86 35.51
C GLY A 12 21.03 -42.08 34.24
N ILE A 13 20.53 -42.62 33.10
CA ILE A 13 20.49 -41.89 31.83
C ILE A 13 19.35 -40.88 31.89
N VAL A 14 19.69 -39.58 31.98
CA VAL A 14 18.72 -38.48 31.81
C VAL A 14 18.55 -38.28 30.33
N ILE A 15 17.41 -38.73 29.77
CA ILE A 15 16.98 -38.41 28.42
C ILE A 15 16.36 -36.99 28.46
N ALA A 16 17.13 -35.98 28.03
CA ALA A 16 16.63 -34.66 27.77
C ALA A 16 15.77 -34.69 26.47
N LEU A 17 14.45 -34.70 26.63
CA LEU A 17 13.56 -34.47 25.51
C LEU A 17 13.69 -33.02 25.05
N PHE A 18 14.38 -32.82 23.94
CA PHE A 18 14.28 -31.57 23.18
C PHE A 18 12.89 -31.50 22.49
N LEU A 19 11.98 -30.75 23.08
CA LEU A 19 10.78 -30.31 22.39
C LEU A 19 11.21 -29.32 21.29
N LEU A 20 11.44 -29.83 20.06
CA LEU A 20 11.60 -28.98 18.89
C LEU A 20 10.28 -28.26 18.66
N ASP A 21 10.31 -26.96 18.76
CA ASP A 21 9.21 -26.04 18.46
C ASP A 21 8.73 -26.27 17.01
N ALA A 22 7.58 -26.93 16.85
CA ALA A 22 6.94 -27.23 15.56
C ALA A 22 6.27 -25.99 14.92
N ALA A 23 6.55 -24.78 15.41
CA ALA A 23 5.96 -23.56 14.91
C ALA A 23 6.52 -23.08 13.54
N GLY A 24 7.72 -23.51 13.16
CA GLY A 24 8.39 -23.08 11.93
C GLY A 24 7.61 -23.35 10.63
N PRO A 25 7.15 -24.59 10.33
CA PRO A 25 6.50 -24.90 9.06
C PRO A 25 5.12 -24.25 8.90
N ALA A 26 4.37 -24.10 9.98
CA ALA A 26 3.04 -23.46 9.94
C ALA A 26 3.12 -21.95 9.65
N LEU A 27 4.13 -21.27 10.17
CA LEU A 27 4.36 -19.84 9.89
C LEU A 27 4.82 -19.62 8.46
N ALA A 28 5.71 -20.46 7.94
CA ALA A 28 6.15 -20.43 6.55
C ALA A 28 4.98 -20.65 5.58
N GLN A 29 4.13 -21.63 5.83
CA GLN A 29 2.95 -21.90 5.01
C GLN A 29 1.95 -20.71 5.00
N LYS A 30 1.74 -20.04 6.14
CA LYS A 30 0.90 -18.83 6.22
C LYS A 30 1.49 -17.66 5.45
N ALA A 31 2.82 -17.51 5.44
CA ALA A 31 3.51 -16.48 4.69
C ALA A 31 3.39 -16.70 3.17
N ASP A 32 3.59 -17.92 2.70
CA ASP A 32 3.45 -18.28 1.29
C ASP A 32 2.02 -18.07 0.80
N THR A 33 1.02 -18.49 1.58
CA THR A 33 -0.40 -18.28 1.26
C THR A 33 -0.72 -16.78 1.18
N ALA A 34 -0.29 -15.97 2.15
CA ALA A 34 -0.54 -14.53 2.15
C ALA A 34 0.08 -13.85 0.92
N ARG A 35 1.33 -14.20 0.59
CA ARG A 35 2.02 -13.66 -0.58
C ARG A 35 1.31 -14.03 -1.89
N GLN A 36 0.80 -15.26 -2.00
CA GLN A 36 0.03 -15.72 -3.17
C GLN A 36 -1.27 -14.93 -3.33
N ILE A 37 -2.02 -14.68 -2.24
CA ILE A 37 -3.25 -13.88 -2.26
C ILE A 37 -2.95 -12.45 -2.74
N VAL A 38 -1.92 -11.80 -2.20
CA VAL A 38 -1.53 -10.43 -2.61
C VAL A 38 -1.06 -10.40 -4.06
N ALA A 39 -0.26 -11.38 -4.50
CA ALA A 39 0.20 -11.48 -5.88
C ALA A 39 -0.97 -11.66 -6.86
N GLU A 40 -1.96 -12.49 -6.51
CA GLU A 40 -3.16 -12.67 -7.31
C GLU A 40 -4.02 -11.40 -7.36
N ALA A 41 -4.16 -10.69 -6.23
CA ALA A 41 -4.83 -9.40 -6.19
C ALA A 41 -4.15 -8.39 -7.13
N GLN A 42 -2.82 -8.30 -7.11
CA GLN A 42 -2.07 -7.44 -8.02
C GLN A 42 -2.23 -7.85 -9.48
N ARG A 43 -2.13 -9.14 -9.78
CA ARG A 43 -2.32 -9.66 -11.14
C ARG A 43 -3.69 -9.29 -11.72
N ARG A 44 -4.77 -9.40 -10.92
CA ARG A 44 -6.15 -9.04 -11.34
C ARG A 44 -6.35 -7.54 -11.52
N ASN A 45 -5.56 -6.72 -10.83
CA ASN A 45 -5.61 -5.26 -10.91
C ASN A 45 -4.56 -4.68 -11.87
N SER A 46 -3.80 -5.52 -12.58
CA SER A 46 -2.82 -5.07 -13.57
C SER A 46 -3.48 -4.60 -14.85
N SER A 47 -2.94 -3.55 -15.44
CA SER A 47 -3.30 -3.02 -16.76
C SER A 47 -2.05 -2.49 -17.47
N GLN A 48 -2.08 -2.40 -18.80
CA GLN A 48 -0.98 -1.79 -19.57
C GLN A 48 -0.87 -0.29 -19.27
N SER A 49 -2.02 0.35 -19.09
CA SER A 49 -2.12 1.76 -18.74
C SER A 49 -3.50 2.04 -18.13
N GLN A 50 -3.62 3.16 -17.44
CA GLN A 50 -4.91 3.59 -16.89
C GLN A 50 -4.98 5.11 -16.79
N ARG A 51 -6.21 5.63 -16.90
CA ARG A 51 -6.54 7.04 -16.69
C ARG A 51 -7.78 7.14 -15.81
N TYR A 52 -7.67 7.93 -14.77
CA TYR A 52 -8.78 8.27 -13.87
C TYR A 52 -8.96 9.79 -13.85
N GLU A 53 -10.22 10.21 -13.76
CA GLU A 53 -10.61 11.58 -13.50
C GLU A 53 -11.56 11.56 -12.32
N GLY A 54 -11.48 12.54 -11.44
CA GLY A 54 -12.36 12.53 -10.28
C GLY A 54 -12.17 13.71 -9.33
N LEU A 55 -12.85 13.58 -8.20
CA LEU A 55 -12.98 14.58 -7.17
C LEU A 55 -12.23 14.13 -5.91
N LEU A 56 -11.51 15.05 -5.30
CA LEU A 56 -10.84 14.88 -4.02
C LEU A 56 -11.41 15.91 -3.04
N GLN A 57 -12.01 15.43 -1.96
CA GLN A 57 -12.59 16.23 -0.89
C GLN A 57 -11.81 15.99 0.40
N SER A 58 -11.34 17.04 1.05
CA SER A 58 -10.68 16.94 2.36
C SER A 58 -11.50 17.64 3.41
N PHE A 59 -11.70 16.96 4.54
CA PHE A 59 -12.47 17.42 5.70
C PHE A 59 -11.54 17.48 6.90
N ASP A 60 -11.37 18.67 7.50
CA ASP A 60 -10.60 18.79 8.74
C ASP A 60 -11.49 18.61 9.99
N GLN A 61 -10.85 18.58 11.15
CA GLN A 61 -11.54 18.42 12.44
C GLN A 61 -12.56 19.53 12.75
N ALA A 62 -12.37 20.73 12.17
CA ALA A 62 -13.25 21.86 12.33
C ALA A 62 -14.44 21.85 11.33
N GLY A 63 -14.52 20.82 10.48
CA GLY A 63 -15.55 20.69 9.44
C GLY A 63 -15.28 21.52 8.18
N LYS A 64 -14.10 22.14 8.06
CA LYS A 64 -13.73 22.85 6.84
C LYS A 64 -13.51 21.84 5.72
N THR A 65 -14.16 22.06 4.60
CA THR A 65 -14.05 21.24 3.40
C THR A 65 -13.22 21.96 2.34
N THR A 66 -12.34 21.23 1.69
CA THR A 66 -11.65 21.67 0.46
C THR A 66 -11.86 20.64 -0.63
N GLU A 67 -12.03 21.10 -1.86
CA GLU A 67 -12.32 20.25 -3.00
C GLU A 67 -11.32 20.51 -4.13
N LYS A 68 -10.89 19.46 -4.82
CA LYS A 68 -10.00 19.54 -5.96
C LYS A 68 -10.44 18.51 -7.01
N GLN A 69 -10.43 18.91 -8.27
CA GLN A 69 -10.49 17.96 -9.37
C GLN A 69 -9.08 17.53 -9.76
N TRP A 70 -8.95 16.30 -10.20
CA TRP A 70 -7.66 15.70 -10.52
C TRP A 70 -7.75 14.68 -11.66
N VAL A 71 -6.63 14.50 -12.31
CA VAL A 71 -6.39 13.45 -13.31
C VAL A 71 -5.22 12.60 -12.84
N PHE A 72 -5.38 11.30 -12.98
CA PHE A 72 -4.35 10.30 -12.75
C PHE A 72 -4.11 9.53 -14.04
N GLU A 73 -2.86 9.41 -14.43
CA GLU A 73 -2.44 8.58 -15.55
C GLU A 73 -1.30 7.67 -15.11
N ARG A 74 -1.35 6.40 -15.52
CA ARG A 74 -0.30 5.44 -15.24
C ARG A 74 -0.01 4.58 -16.45
N LEU A 75 1.25 4.37 -16.73
CA LEU A 75 1.78 3.42 -17.70
C LEU A 75 2.46 2.27 -16.95
N GLY A 76 2.13 1.03 -17.31
CA GLY A 76 2.56 -0.15 -16.59
C GLY A 76 1.79 -0.39 -15.29
N SER A 77 2.14 -1.44 -14.59
CA SER A 77 1.59 -1.81 -13.28
C SER A 77 2.65 -2.55 -12.49
N PHE A 78 2.74 -2.26 -11.22
CA PHE A 78 3.64 -2.85 -10.23
C PHE A 78 5.09 -3.05 -10.71
N GLY A 79 6.03 -2.65 -9.88
CA GLY A 79 7.46 -2.73 -10.20
C GLY A 79 7.93 -1.62 -11.13
N GLN A 80 7.76 -1.76 -12.43
CA GLN A 80 8.22 -0.78 -13.43
C GLN A 80 7.03 0.02 -14.00
N SER A 81 6.46 0.89 -13.21
CA SER A 81 5.36 1.75 -13.66
C SER A 81 5.72 3.23 -13.52
N LYS A 82 5.02 4.07 -14.29
CA LYS A 82 5.14 5.53 -14.22
C LYS A 82 3.77 6.14 -14.05
N THR A 83 3.67 7.09 -13.14
CA THR A 83 2.40 7.73 -12.78
C THR A 83 2.54 9.24 -12.82
N ILE A 84 1.56 9.94 -13.37
CA ILE A 84 1.36 11.38 -13.17
C ILE A 84 0.00 11.59 -12.52
N ILE A 85 -0.01 12.35 -11.42
CA ILE A 85 -1.19 12.89 -10.77
C ILE A 85 -1.17 14.39 -11.00
N ARG A 86 -2.28 14.99 -11.47
CA ARG A 86 -2.37 16.42 -11.75
C ARG A 86 -3.68 16.97 -11.22
N PHE A 87 -3.63 18.09 -10.50
CA PHE A 87 -4.83 18.85 -10.17
C PHE A 87 -5.26 19.72 -11.34
N THR A 88 -6.55 19.70 -11.63
CA THR A 88 -7.17 20.48 -12.71
C THR A 88 -8.02 21.62 -12.20
N GLU A 89 -8.55 21.53 -10.99
CA GLU A 89 -9.35 22.54 -10.29
C GLU A 89 -9.06 22.46 -8.77
N PRO A 90 -9.23 23.56 -8.02
CA PRO A 90 -9.49 24.94 -8.46
C PRO A 90 -8.23 25.64 -9.00
N ALA A 91 -8.37 26.91 -9.41
CA ALA A 91 -7.30 27.69 -10.04
C ALA A 91 -6.01 27.76 -9.22
N GLU A 92 -6.09 27.78 -7.88
CA GLU A 92 -4.96 27.91 -6.95
C GLU A 92 -4.02 26.69 -6.99
N VAL A 93 -4.53 25.52 -7.40
CA VAL A 93 -3.75 24.27 -7.49
C VAL A 93 -3.66 23.73 -8.91
N ARG A 94 -4.32 24.39 -9.87
CA ARG A 94 -4.33 23.92 -11.27
C ARG A 94 -2.93 23.77 -11.82
N GLY A 95 -2.67 22.60 -12.39
CA GLY A 95 -1.38 22.24 -12.98
C GLY A 95 -0.33 21.78 -11.97
N VAL A 96 -0.60 21.83 -10.65
CA VAL A 96 0.26 21.12 -9.68
C VAL A 96 0.23 19.65 -10.04
N ALA A 97 1.43 19.03 -10.15
CA ALA A 97 1.54 17.65 -10.56
C ALA A 97 2.61 16.89 -9.77
N LEU A 98 2.41 15.58 -9.66
CA LEU A 98 3.36 14.63 -9.08
C LEU A 98 3.66 13.56 -10.13
N LEU A 99 4.93 13.41 -10.48
CA LEU A 99 5.45 12.30 -11.26
C LEU A 99 6.06 11.27 -10.31
N ILE A 100 5.65 10.01 -10.43
CA ILE A 100 6.21 8.88 -9.71
C ILE A 100 6.76 7.89 -10.74
N VAL A 101 8.01 7.49 -10.59
CA VAL A 101 8.65 6.44 -11.40
C VAL A 101 9.03 5.30 -10.46
N ASN A 102 8.34 4.19 -10.59
CA ASN A 102 8.60 2.99 -9.80
C ASN A 102 9.74 2.17 -10.42
N HIS A 103 10.51 1.49 -9.58
CA HIS A 103 11.61 0.62 -9.94
C HIS A 103 11.51 -0.70 -9.19
N ASP A 104 11.92 -1.80 -9.81
CA ASP A 104 11.89 -3.14 -9.18
C ASP A 104 12.95 -3.28 -8.09
N ASP A 105 14.12 -2.70 -8.30
CA ASP A 105 15.36 -2.91 -7.54
C ASP A 105 15.67 -1.83 -6.49
N ARG A 106 14.96 -0.71 -6.54
CA ARG A 106 15.19 0.44 -5.66
C ARG A 106 13.90 1.19 -5.33
N PRO A 107 13.92 2.15 -4.37
CA PRO A 107 12.79 3.02 -4.11
C PRO A 107 12.39 3.83 -5.35
N SER A 108 11.11 4.16 -5.47
CA SER A 108 10.58 5.01 -6.55
C SER A 108 11.26 6.38 -6.57
N ASP A 109 11.30 7.02 -7.70
CA ASP A 109 11.63 8.43 -7.81
C ASP A 109 10.33 9.25 -7.86
N GLN A 110 10.29 10.36 -7.14
CA GLN A 110 9.13 11.25 -7.15
C GLN A 110 9.56 12.68 -7.39
N TRP A 111 8.85 13.39 -8.28
CA TRP A 111 9.04 14.80 -8.55
C TRP A 111 7.71 15.53 -8.52
N MET A 112 7.69 16.67 -7.86
CA MET A 112 6.54 17.53 -7.74
C MET A 112 6.76 18.81 -8.56
N TRP A 113 5.80 19.15 -9.41
CA TRP A 113 5.74 20.41 -10.13
C TRP A 113 4.73 21.35 -9.46
N THR A 114 5.15 22.59 -9.23
CA THR A 114 4.30 23.67 -8.69
C THR A 114 4.32 24.84 -9.66
N PRO A 115 3.27 25.07 -10.46
CA PRO A 115 3.23 26.12 -11.46
C PRO A 115 3.50 27.53 -10.91
N ALA A 116 2.95 27.86 -9.74
CA ALA A 116 3.15 29.17 -9.09
C ALA A 116 4.62 29.46 -8.73
N LEU A 117 5.45 28.44 -8.60
CA LEU A 117 6.88 28.57 -8.33
C LEU A 117 7.75 28.31 -9.57
N GLU A 118 7.13 27.91 -10.70
CA GLU A 118 7.78 27.48 -11.94
C GLU A 118 8.93 26.49 -11.69
N ARG A 119 8.73 25.59 -10.67
CA ARG A 119 9.79 24.72 -10.16
C ARG A 119 9.31 23.30 -9.99
N ASP A 120 10.11 22.35 -10.49
CA ASP A 120 10.04 20.96 -10.07
C ASP A 120 11.00 20.68 -8.92
N ARG A 121 10.54 19.92 -7.96
CA ARG A 121 11.30 19.47 -6.79
C ARG A 121 11.25 17.97 -6.68
N ARG A 122 12.40 17.34 -6.54
CA ARG A 122 12.47 15.93 -6.18
C ARG A 122 12.01 15.74 -4.73
N VAL A 123 11.12 14.81 -4.50
CA VAL A 123 10.69 14.42 -3.15
C VAL A 123 11.73 13.46 -2.59
N ALA A 124 12.46 13.89 -1.57
CA ALA A 124 13.47 13.04 -0.92
C ALA A 124 12.81 11.90 -0.13
N LEU A 125 13.54 10.81 0.10
CA LEU A 125 13.02 9.63 0.81
C LEU A 125 12.50 9.97 2.21
N GLN A 126 13.19 10.85 2.94
CA GLN A 126 12.78 11.32 4.27
C GLN A 126 11.51 12.19 4.25
N ASP A 127 11.17 12.79 3.10
CA ASP A 127 9.99 13.65 2.94
C ASP A 127 8.73 12.87 2.56
N ARG A 128 8.82 11.55 2.29
CA ARG A 128 7.69 10.74 1.82
C ARG A 128 6.58 10.56 2.82
N SER A 129 6.87 10.73 4.11
CA SER A 129 5.85 10.76 5.16
C SER A 129 5.04 12.05 5.19
N THR A 130 5.48 13.10 4.49
CA THR A 130 4.74 14.37 4.46
C THR A 130 3.48 14.26 3.60
N ARG A 131 2.49 15.10 3.89
CA ARG A 131 1.20 15.13 3.21
C ARG A 131 1.31 15.71 1.80
N PHE A 132 0.60 15.09 0.86
CA PHE A 132 0.48 15.59 -0.49
C PHE A 132 -0.58 16.68 -0.56
N PHE A 133 -0.18 17.92 -0.76
CA PHE A 133 -1.04 19.08 -1.01
C PHE A 133 -2.27 19.22 -0.11
N GLY A 134 -2.07 19.06 1.20
CA GLY A 134 -3.14 19.22 2.20
C GLY A 134 -4.12 18.07 2.28
N THR A 135 -3.93 17.01 1.51
CA THR A 135 -4.69 15.77 1.60
C THR A 135 -4.20 14.91 2.77
N ASP A 136 -4.94 13.86 3.14
CA ASP A 136 -4.47 12.89 4.13
C ASP A 136 -3.64 11.77 3.52
N PHE A 137 -3.41 11.79 2.22
CA PHE A 137 -2.36 10.98 1.59
C PHE A 137 -0.98 11.54 1.89
N SER A 138 -0.04 10.69 2.24
CA SER A 138 1.38 11.01 2.17
C SER A 138 1.93 10.69 0.78
N PHE A 139 3.14 11.16 0.46
CA PHE A 139 3.80 10.78 -0.79
C PHE A 139 4.03 9.26 -0.89
N GLU A 140 4.26 8.57 0.24
CA GLU A 140 4.38 7.11 0.26
C GLU A 140 3.06 6.41 -0.07
N ASP A 141 1.92 6.95 0.38
CA ASP A 141 0.62 6.33 0.11
C ASP A 141 0.22 6.36 -1.37
N LEU A 142 0.82 7.26 -2.15
CA LEU A 142 0.60 7.39 -3.59
C LEU A 142 1.48 6.44 -4.42
N GLU A 143 2.44 5.75 -3.79
CA GLU A 143 3.26 4.74 -4.45
C GLU A 143 2.50 3.43 -4.65
N GLU A 144 2.84 2.69 -5.69
CA GLU A 144 2.33 1.32 -5.84
C GLU A 144 2.93 0.38 -4.79
N ARG A 145 2.08 -0.51 -4.28
CA ARG A 145 2.44 -1.53 -3.30
C ARG A 145 2.90 -2.80 -4.01
N ASP A 146 4.15 -2.84 -4.44
CA ASP A 146 4.74 -4.03 -5.09
C ASP A 146 4.87 -5.18 -4.09
N VAL A 147 4.32 -6.36 -4.44
CA VAL A 147 4.37 -7.60 -3.64
C VAL A 147 5.80 -8.05 -3.35
N ASN A 148 6.76 -7.70 -4.21
CA ASN A 148 8.15 -8.11 -4.04
C ASN A 148 8.90 -7.30 -2.98
N LYS A 149 8.40 -6.12 -2.61
CA LYS A 149 9.03 -5.19 -1.65
C LYS A 149 8.61 -5.40 -0.21
N ARG A 150 7.70 -6.35 0.07
CA ARG A 150 7.14 -6.60 1.40
C ARG A 150 7.16 -8.07 1.76
N ASN A 151 7.17 -8.36 3.06
CA ASN A 151 6.88 -9.67 3.64
C ASN A 151 5.43 -9.70 4.10
N TYR A 152 4.74 -10.81 3.88
CA TYR A 152 3.33 -10.96 4.19
C TYR A 152 3.09 -12.10 5.17
N THR A 153 2.07 -11.95 6.03
CA THR A 153 1.62 -12.98 6.97
C THR A 153 0.09 -12.99 6.98
N LEU A 154 -0.51 -14.14 6.73
CA LEU A 154 -1.96 -14.31 6.86
C LEU A 154 -2.33 -14.34 8.35
N LEU A 155 -3.08 -13.36 8.81
CA LEU A 155 -3.57 -13.26 10.19
C LEU A 155 -4.87 -14.04 10.38
N GLY A 156 -5.66 -14.25 9.32
CA GLY A 156 -6.94 -14.94 9.35
C GLY A 156 -7.89 -14.37 8.31
N GLU A 157 -9.16 -14.52 8.59
CA GLU A 157 -10.28 -14.08 7.76
C GLU A 157 -11.22 -13.23 8.60
N GLU A 158 -11.85 -12.24 7.99
CA GLU A 158 -12.75 -11.31 8.69
C GLU A 158 -13.78 -10.76 7.70
N SER A 159 -15.03 -10.67 8.12
CA SER A 159 -16.05 -9.97 7.34
C SER A 159 -15.93 -8.46 7.52
N LEU A 160 -15.80 -7.72 6.45
CA LEU A 160 -15.68 -6.28 6.45
C LEU A 160 -16.69 -5.65 5.48
N ALA A 161 -17.57 -4.80 6.00
CA ALA A 161 -18.64 -4.15 5.23
C ALA A 161 -19.47 -5.14 4.37
N GLY A 162 -19.74 -6.33 4.92
CA GLY A 162 -20.54 -7.37 4.28
C GLY A 162 -19.78 -8.24 3.26
N ALA A 163 -18.46 -8.06 3.12
CA ALA A 163 -17.63 -8.90 2.28
C ALA A 163 -16.65 -9.73 3.11
N GLU A 164 -16.56 -11.02 2.82
CA GLU A 164 -15.53 -11.89 3.41
C GLU A 164 -14.15 -11.52 2.86
N CYS A 165 -13.19 -11.29 3.75
CA CYS A 165 -11.85 -10.84 3.42
C CYS A 165 -10.78 -11.72 4.06
N TRP A 166 -9.67 -11.89 3.35
CA TRP A 166 -8.42 -12.27 3.98
C TRP A 166 -7.82 -11.06 4.71
N LYS A 167 -7.40 -11.27 5.96
CA LYS A 167 -6.69 -10.28 6.78
C LYS A 167 -5.20 -10.59 6.75
N ILE A 168 -4.41 -9.70 6.15
CA ILE A 168 -3.00 -9.93 5.87
C ILE A 168 -2.17 -8.80 6.47
N GLN A 169 -1.13 -9.17 7.23
CA GLN A 169 -0.09 -8.23 7.66
C GLN A 169 0.97 -8.10 6.56
N ALA A 170 1.38 -6.86 6.29
CA ALA A 170 2.49 -6.55 5.41
C ALA A 170 3.54 -5.69 6.13
N VAL A 171 4.82 -6.07 5.97
CA VAL A 171 5.99 -5.37 6.53
C VAL A 171 7.00 -5.15 5.41
N ALA A 172 7.59 -3.95 5.33
CA ALA A 172 8.62 -3.66 4.33
C ALA A 172 9.81 -4.61 4.50
N LYS A 173 10.36 -5.13 3.40
CA LYS A 173 11.59 -5.91 3.41
C LYS A 173 12.79 -5.02 3.75
N PRO A 174 13.89 -5.58 4.31
CA PRO A 174 15.13 -4.84 4.47
C PRO A 174 15.57 -4.16 3.16
N GLY A 175 16.01 -2.92 3.24
CA GLY A 175 16.37 -2.11 2.08
C GLY A 175 15.19 -1.33 1.45
N ASN A 176 13.95 -1.63 1.80
CA ASN A 176 12.78 -0.84 1.41
C ASN A 176 12.34 0.02 2.60
N SER A 177 12.52 1.34 2.47
CA SER A 177 12.08 2.28 3.51
C SER A 177 10.57 2.47 3.49
N SER A 178 9.96 2.53 4.67
CA SER A 178 8.56 2.90 4.86
C SER A 178 8.42 3.72 6.13
N GLN A 179 7.53 4.70 6.14
CA GLN A 179 7.14 5.41 7.36
C GLN A 179 6.37 4.52 8.33
N TYR A 180 5.78 3.44 7.82
CA TYR A 180 4.99 2.50 8.60
C TYR A 180 5.81 1.29 9.02
N THR A 181 5.68 0.89 10.28
CA THR A 181 6.31 -0.34 10.79
C THR A 181 5.62 -1.59 10.23
N ARG A 182 4.31 -1.52 10.05
CA ARG A 182 3.48 -2.56 9.42
C ARG A 182 2.19 -1.98 8.86
N SER A 183 1.55 -2.70 7.97
CA SER A 183 0.14 -2.49 7.59
C SER A 183 -0.65 -3.78 7.74
N ILE A 184 -1.96 -3.63 7.97
CA ILE A 184 -2.94 -4.71 7.88
C ILE A 184 -3.81 -4.42 6.67
N GLU A 185 -3.94 -5.39 5.79
CA GLU A 185 -4.64 -5.29 4.51
C GLU A 185 -5.79 -6.29 4.50
N TRP A 186 -6.99 -5.83 4.13
CA TRP A 186 -8.16 -6.68 3.91
C TRP A 186 -8.39 -6.79 2.42
N ILE A 187 -8.26 -8.02 1.90
CA ILE A 187 -8.48 -8.34 0.48
C ILE A 187 -9.74 -9.19 0.39
N ARG A 188 -10.68 -8.76 -0.42
CA ARG A 188 -11.96 -9.45 -0.62
C ARG A 188 -11.74 -10.80 -1.29
N LYS A 189 -12.46 -11.84 -0.82
CA LYS A 189 -12.36 -13.20 -1.36
C LYS A 189 -13.09 -13.37 -2.68
N ASP A 190 -14.18 -12.64 -2.88
CA ASP A 190 -15.03 -12.76 -4.07
C ASP A 190 -14.36 -12.21 -5.35
N ASN A 191 -13.55 -11.15 -5.23
CA ASN A 191 -13.03 -10.45 -6.39
C ASN A 191 -11.56 -9.98 -6.25
N TYR A 192 -10.91 -10.24 -5.13
CA TYR A 192 -9.53 -9.83 -4.81
C TYR A 192 -9.29 -8.30 -4.75
N ALA A 193 -10.34 -7.49 -4.73
CA ALA A 193 -10.17 -6.06 -4.49
C ALA A 193 -9.76 -5.78 -3.04
N LEU A 194 -8.95 -4.74 -2.83
CA LEU A 194 -8.71 -4.22 -1.50
C LEU A 194 -10.00 -3.62 -0.92
N ALA A 195 -10.30 -3.94 0.34
CA ALA A 195 -11.40 -3.34 1.10
C ALA A 195 -10.90 -2.30 2.09
N GLN A 196 -9.77 -2.55 2.75
CA GLN A 196 -9.18 -1.64 3.73
C GLN A 196 -7.68 -1.87 3.88
N ILE A 197 -6.97 -0.81 4.26
CA ILE A 197 -5.59 -0.85 4.73
C ILE A 197 -5.49 -0.02 6.01
N ASP A 198 -5.00 -0.62 7.08
CA ASP A 198 -4.62 0.04 8.32
C ASP A 198 -3.11 0.10 8.43
N SER A 199 -2.53 1.29 8.54
CA SER A 199 -1.08 1.51 8.61
C SER A 199 -0.67 1.99 10.00
N PHE A 200 0.36 1.35 10.55
CA PHE A 200 0.80 1.51 11.93
C PHE A 200 2.23 2.02 12.04
N VAL A 201 2.49 2.84 13.06
CA VAL A 201 3.83 3.13 13.57
C VAL A 201 3.92 2.52 14.96
N LYS A 202 4.77 1.50 15.13
CA LYS A 202 4.74 0.62 16.30
C LYS A 202 3.34 0.01 16.46
N ASP A 203 2.64 0.30 17.55
CA ASP A 203 1.28 -0.22 17.83
C ASP A 203 0.18 0.83 17.59
N GLU A 204 0.55 2.05 17.25
CA GLU A 204 -0.40 3.13 16.98
C GLU A 204 -0.90 3.06 15.53
N LEU A 205 -2.22 2.99 15.35
CA LEU A 205 -2.87 3.15 14.05
C LEU A 205 -2.78 4.63 13.63
N ILE A 206 -2.02 4.89 12.56
CA ILE A 206 -1.76 6.25 12.07
C ILE A 206 -2.72 6.62 10.96
N ARG A 207 -3.01 5.66 10.07
CA ARG A 207 -3.79 5.90 8.86
C ARG A 207 -4.66 4.72 8.54
N ARG A 208 -5.89 5.01 8.13
CA ARG A 208 -6.82 4.04 7.58
C ARG A 208 -7.24 4.45 6.18
N ILE A 209 -7.11 3.55 5.24
CA ILE A 209 -7.61 3.71 3.87
C ILE A 209 -8.73 2.70 3.67
N LYS A 210 -9.93 3.19 3.33
CA LYS A 210 -11.09 2.37 2.99
C LYS A 210 -11.38 2.48 1.51
N TYR A 211 -11.70 1.36 0.88
CA TYR A 211 -12.09 1.26 -0.52
C TYR A 211 -13.54 0.81 -0.59
N SER A 212 -14.38 1.57 -1.27
CA SER A 212 -15.82 1.32 -1.36
C SER A 212 -16.34 1.53 -2.79
N ASP A 213 -17.61 1.23 -3.01
CA ASP A 213 -18.25 1.28 -4.33
C ASP A 213 -17.45 0.50 -5.39
N ILE A 214 -17.14 -0.78 -5.06
CA ILE A 214 -16.31 -1.66 -5.92
C ILE A 214 -17.11 -2.06 -7.16
N LYS A 215 -16.64 -1.65 -8.35
CA LYS A 215 -17.26 -1.95 -9.63
C LYS A 215 -16.30 -2.69 -10.56
N ASN A 216 -16.83 -3.55 -11.42
CA ASN A 216 -16.06 -4.14 -12.50
C ASN A 216 -16.03 -3.16 -13.69
N VAL A 217 -14.85 -2.61 -13.98
CA VAL A 217 -14.62 -1.71 -15.12
C VAL A 217 -13.65 -2.39 -16.07
N GLN A 218 -14.10 -2.72 -17.27
CA GLN A 218 -13.29 -3.38 -18.30
C GLN A 218 -12.57 -4.66 -17.80
N GLY A 219 -13.22 -5.43 -16.91
CA GLY A 219 -12.67 -6.65 -16.32
C GLY A 219 -11.85 -6.46 -15.04
N ILE A 220 -11.57 -5.23 -14.62
CA ILE A 220 -10.80 -4.89 -13.40
C ILE A 220 -11.74 -4.39 -12.31
N TRP A 221 -11.66 -5.02 -11.11
CA TRP A 221 -12.45 -4.60 -9.96
C TRP A 221 -11.85 -3.33 -9.34
N THR A 222 -12.57 -2.23 -9.48
CA THR A 222 -12.12 -0.87 -9.18
C THR A 222 -12.93 -0.28 -8.04
N ALA A 223 -12.29 0.25 -7.01
CA ALA A 223 -12.93 1.07 -6.00
C ALA A 223 -13.22 2.45 -6.57
N MET A 224 -14.50 2.79 -6.72
CA MET A 224 -14.91 4.11 -7.21
C MET A 224 -14.78 5.18 -6.13
N GLU A 225 -14.67 4.77 -4.86
CA GLU A 225 -14.44 5.67 -3.74
C GLU A 225 -13.32 5.14 -2.86
N THR A 226 -12.41 6.04 -2.45
CA THR A 226 -11.34 5.79 -1.47
C THR A 226 -11.40 6.86 -0.41
N ALA A 227 -11.51 6.46 0.87
CA ALA A 227 -11.48 7.37 2.01
C ALA A 227 -10.21 7.13 2.83
N VAL A 228 -9.40 8.17 3.01
CA VAL A 228 -8.18 8.15 3.84
C VAL A 228 -8.41 8.94 5.09
N THR A 229 -8.28 8.31 6.24
CA THR A 229 -8.36 8.94 7.56
C THR A 229 -6.96 9.05 8.17
N ASP A 230 -6.55 10.26 8.51
CA ASP A 230 -5.39 10.50 9.39
C ASP A 230 -5.88 10.41 10.83
N MET A 231 -5.52 9.32 11.53
CA MET A 231 -6.01 9.03 12.88
C MET A 231 -5.51 10.01 13.94
N ARG A 232 -4.33 10.60 13.73
CA ARG A 232 -3.75 11.59 14.65
C ARG A 232 -4.39 12.97 14.51
N ARG A 233 -4.79 13.31 13.28
CA ARG A 233 -5.38 14.62 12.96
C ARG A 233 -6.90 14.61 13.05
N GLY A 234 -7.53 13.42 12.99
CA GLY A 234 -8.98 13.30 12.88
C GLY A 234 -9.52 13.90 11.59
N SER A 235 -8.68 14.02 10.54
CA SER A 235 -9.07 14.53 9.23
C SER A 235 -9.31 13.39 8.25
N ILE A 236 -10.12 13.64 7.22
CA ILE A 236 -10.48 12.65 6.21
C ILE A 236 -10.32 13.27 4.83
N THR A 237 -9.67 12.53 3.93
CA THR A 237 -9.68 12.83 2.49
C THR A 237 -10.46 11.74 1.77
N ARG A 238 -11.49 12.13 1.04
CA ARG A 238 -12.32 11.29 0.19
C ARG A 238 -11.94 11.53 -1.28
N LEU A 239 -11.66 10.47 -1.99
CA LEU A 239 -11.37 10.48 -3.42
C LEU A 239 -12.46 9.70 -4.12
N VAL A 240 -13.14 10.35 -5.07
CA VAL A 240 -14.22 9.77 -5.87
C VAL A 240 -13.76 9.72 -7.32
N LEU A 241 -13.84 8.54 -7.94
CA LEU A 241 -13.58 8.36 -9.36
C LEU A 241 -14.86 8.64 -10.16
N GLU A 242 -14.83 9.64 -11.02
CA GLU A 242 -15.94 9.97 -11.92
C GLU A 242 -15.79 9.26 -13.27
N LYS A 243 -14.54 9.12 -13.72
CA LYS A 243 -14.23 8.44 -14.96
C LYS A 243 -13.02 7.52 -14.79
N VAL A 244 -13.15 6.29 -15.25
CA VAL A 244 -12.11 5.26 -15.22
C VAL A 244 -11.99 4.65 -16.60
N THR A 245 -10.76 4.60 -17.12
CA THR A 245 -10.45 3.95 -18.39
C THR A 245 -9.14 3.20 -18.26
N TYR A 246 -9.15 1.92 -18.61
CA TYR A 246 -7.96 1.09 -18.68
C TYR A 246 -7.48 0.93 -20.13
N ASN A 247 -6.21 0.60 -20.28
CA ASN A 247 -5.54 0.36 -21.56
C ASN A 247 -5.67 1.52 -22.55
N VAL A 248 -5.53 2.75 -22.04
CA VAL A 248 -5.48 3.98 -22.82
C VAL A 248 -4.14 4.09 -23.56
N PRO A 249 -4.05 4.77 -24.73
CA PRO A 249 -2.83 4.84 -25.53
C PRO A 249 -1.81 5.84 -24.94
N LEU A 250 -1.26 5.54 -23.75
CA LEU A 250 -0.19 6.32 -23.11
C LEU A 250 1.20 5.86 -23.59
N LYS A 251 2.15 6.78 -23.60
CA LYS A 251 3.53 6.56 -24.06
C LYS A 251 4.52 6.94 -22.96
N GLU A 252 5.73 6.40 -23.01
CA GLU A 252 6.84 6.75 -22.11
C GLU A 252 7.13 8.26 -22.07
N SER A 253 7.01 8.94 -23.21
CA SER A 253 7.19 10.40 -23.33
C SER A 253 6.16 11.22 -22.54
N ASP A 254 5.04 10.63 -22.14
CA ASP A 254 4.01 11.30 -21.35
C ASP A 254 4.39 11.36 -19.86
N PHE A 255 5.43 10.62 -19.44
CA PHE A 255 5.88 10.49 -18.04
C PHE A 255 7.30 11.04 -17.83
N THR A 256 7.54 12.24 -18.35
CA THR A 256 8.80 12.98 -18.17
C THR A 256 8.60 14.22 -17.32
N LEU A 257 9.68 14.83 -16.82
CA LEU A 257 9.60 16.12 -16.12
C LEU A 257 8.99 17.20 -17.02
N GLU A 258 9.30 17.17 -18.30
CA GLU A 258 8.72 18.09 -19.28
C GLU A 258 7.21 17.87 -19.44
N ALA A 259 6.77 16.61 -19.60
CA ALA A 259 5.34 16.28 -19.68
C ALA A 259 4.59 16.64 -18.39
N MET A 260 5.23 16.48 -17.23
CA MET A 260 4.65 16.87 -15.94
C MET A 260 4.38 18.39 -15.88
N ARG A 261 5.17 19.24 -16.56
CA ARG A 261 5.00 20.70 -16.57
C ARG A 261 3.93 21.19 -17.55
N ARG A 262 3.50 20.35 -18.49
CA ARG A 262 2.43 20.71 -19.46
C ARG A 262 1.12 20.94 -18.70
N ARG A 263 0.42 22.02 -19.08
CA ARG A 263 -0.87 22.43 -18.46
C ARG A 263 -2.03 21.58 -18.99
#